data_4cf3689fe3616ab38d5520f2692ebf29
#
_entry.id   4cf3689fe3616ab38d5520f2692ebf29
#
_cell.length_a   1.000
_cell.length_b   1.000
_cell.length_c   1.000
_cell.angle_alpha   90.00
_cell.angle_beta   90.00
_cell.angle_gamma   90.00
#
_symmetry.space_group_name_H-M   'P 1'
#
loop_
_entity.id
_entity.type
_entity.pdbx_description
1 polymer ?
#
loop_
_entity_poly.entity_id
_entity_poly.type
_entity_poly.pdbx_seq_one_letter_code
_entity_poly.pdbx_strand_id
1 'polypeptide(L)'
;MPLIVRWPGVVSPGRESNWPVISTDFFPTILEIAGLPARPECHMDGVNIVSLLKQDGDLKRDALYWHYPNYIGAGHPGGARPCSVIRKGDWKLIESLEDNRLELFNLREDLGEKDDAAAKYPEKARELHRLLDDWRKDTGVQMPRVNPDFKPRQNEGEKAR
;
A
#
# COMPACT_ATOMS: atom_id res chain seq x y z
N MET A 1 8.83 -6.27 0.39
CA MET A 1 9.55 -7.04 1.44
C MET A 1 9.09 -8.48 1.36
N PRO A 2 9.97 -9.50 1.30
CA PRO A 2 9.59 -10.90 1.24
C PRO A 2 9.01 -11.36 2.58
N LEU A 3 8.03 -12.26 2.53
CA LEU A 3 7.52 -13.01 3.67
C LEU A 3 8.07 -14.44 3.59
N ILE A 4 8.64 -14.93 4.68
CA ILE A 4 9.14 -16.30 4.80
C ILE A 4 8.33 -17.02 5.88
N VAL A 5 7.74 -18.15 5.54
CA VAL A 5 6.92 -18.94 6.45
C VAL A 5 7.50 -20.34 6.59
N ARG A 6 7.62 -20.80 7.84
CA ARG A 6 7.98 -22.18 8.18
C ARG A 6 6.85 -22.81 9.00
N TRP A 7 6.20 -23.82 8.43
CA TRP A 7 5.13 -24.56 9.08
C TRP A 7 5.27 -26.07 8.77
N PRO A 8 6.09 -26.79 9.57
CA PRO A 8 6.36 -28.20 9.33
C PRO A 8 5.09 -29.05 9.28
N GLY A 9 5.03 -29.96 8.31
CA GLY A 9 3.87 -30.83 8.11
C GLY A 9 2.69 -30.21 7.37
N VAL A 10 2.71 -28.88 7.14
CA VAL A 10 1.63 -28.16 6.45
C VAL A 10 2.15 -27.43 5.20
N VAL A 11 3.22 -26.66 5.33
CA VAL A 11 3.84 -25.93 4.22
C VAL A 11 5.03 -26.72 3.69
N SER A 12 5.00 -27.07 2.39
CA SER A 12 6.10 -27.79 1.73
C SER A 12 7.33 -26.90 1.60
N PRO A 13 8.54 -27.41 1.81
CA PRO A 13 9.78 -26.65 1.63
C PRO A 13 9.99 -26.19 0.18
N GLY A 14 10.66 -25.03 0.01
CA GLY A 14 11.07 -24.53 -1.30
C GLY A 14 9.93 -24.02 -2.19
N ARG A 15 8.77 -23.76 -1.62
CA ARG A 15 7.64 -23.20 -2.36
C ARG A 15 7.66 -21.67 -2.34
N GLU A 16 7.23 -21.11 -3.45
CA GLU A 16 7.13 -19.66 -3.64
C GLU A 16 5.73 -19.27 -4.11
N SER A 17 5.31 -18.05 -3.76
CA SER A 17 4.07 -17.46 -4.22
C SER A 17 4.31 -15.98 -4.56
N ASN A 18 3.73 -15.51 -5.67
CA ASN A 18 3.77 -14.12 -6.11
C ASN A 18 2.56 -13.30 -5.66
N TRP A 19 1.67 -13.90 -4.87
CA TRP A 19 0.54 -13.16 -4.31
C TRP A 19 1.03 -12.06 -3.37
N PRO A 20 0.60 -10.80 -3.57
CA PRO A 20 0.93 -9.73 -2.65
C PRO A 20 0.21 -9.94 -1.32
N VAL A 21 0.97 -9.98 -0.24
CA VAL A 21 0.49 -10.08 1.14
C VAL A 21 0.90 -8.86 1.93
N ILE A 22 0.16 -8.53 2.98
CA ILE A 22 0.37 -7.36 3.83
C ILE A 22 0.28 -7.76 5.31
N SER A 23 0.84 -6.97 6.20
CA SER A 23 0.89 -7.29 7.64
C SER A 23 -0.49 -7.45 8.30
N THR A 24 -1.52 -6.80 7.79
CA THR A 24 -2.89 -6.97 8.27
C THR A 24 -3.45 -8.38 8.04
N ASP A 25 -2.87 -9.15 7.11
CA ASP A 25 -3.25 -10.53 6.82
C ASP A 25 -2.84 -11.49 7.94
N PHE A 26 -1.90 -11.12 8.78
CA PHE A 26 -1.40 -12.02 9.83
C PHE A 26 -2.45 -12.30 10.90
N PHE A 27 -3.22 -11.32 11.30
CA PHE A 27 -4.21 -11.50 12.35
C PHE A 27 -5.27 -12.55 11.99
N PRO A 28 -6.03 -12.46 10.88
CA PRO A 28 -6.99 -13.50 10.49
C PRO A 28 -6.31 -14.85 10.19
N THR A 29 -5.08 -14.84 9.70
CA THR A 29 -4.31 -16.07 9.46
C THR A 29 -3.94 -16.79 10.75
N ILE A 30 -3.50 -16.05 11.77
CA ILE A 30 -3.15 -16.61 13.08
C ILE A 30 -4.39 -17.16 13.79
N LEU A 31 -5.55 -16.49 13.70
CA LEU A 31 -6.80 -17.02 14.23
C LEU A 31 -7.13 -18.38 13.62
N GLU A 32 -7.06 -18.50 12.31
CA GLU A 32 -7.31 -19.76 11.58
C GLU A 32 -6.31 -20.86 12.01
N ILE A 33 -5.00 -20.54 12.07
CA ILE A 33 -3.97 -21.50 12.50
C ILE A 33 -4.22 -21.99 13.95
N ALA A 34 -4.70 -21.09 14.81
CA ALA A 34 -5.02 -21.40 16.21
C ALA A 34 -6.36 -22.12 16.39
N GLY A 35 -7.14 -22.36 15.33
CA GLY A 35 -8.49 -22.92 15.40
C GLY A 35 -9.50 -21.99 16.09
N LEU A 36 -9.23 -20.69 16.09
CA LEU A 36 -10.11 -19.68 16.67
C LEU A 36 -11.10 -19.13 15.63
N PRO A 37 -12.28 -18.68 16.04
CA PRO A 37 -13.24 -18.09 15.11
C PRO A 37 -12.70 -16.79 14.52
N ALA A 38 -13.02 -16.53 13.25
CA ALA A 38 -12.72 -15.27 12.60
C ALA A 38 -13.38 -14.10 13.35
N ARG A 39 -12.72 -12.94 13.31
CA ARG A 39 -13.18 -11.69 13.93
C ARG A 39 -13.20 -10.56 12.90
N PRO A 40 -14.16 -10.55 11.95
CA PRO A 40 -14.20 -9.57 10.85
C PRO A 40 -14.16 -8.11 11.32
N GLU A 41 -14.75 -7.83 12.48
CA GLU A 41 -14.75 -6.51 13.11
C GLU A 41 -13.35 -6.01 13.53
N CYS A 42 -12.38 -6.93 13.66
CA CYS A 42 -11.00 -6.64 14.07
C CYS A 42 -9.99 -6.69 12.89
N HIS A 43 -10.40 -7.18 11.71
CA HIS A 43 -9.49 -7.34 10.57
C HIS A 43 -10.14 -6.95 9.23
N MET A 44 -10.72 -5.75 9.17
CA MET A 44 -11.46 -5.26 7.99
C MET A 44 -10.62 -5.29 6.69
N ASP A 45 -9.31 -5.02 6.80
CA ASP A 45 -8.41 -4.96 5.63
C ASP A 45 -7.61 -6.26 5.41
N GLY A 46 -7.55 -7.13 6.41
CA GLY A 46 -6.76 -8.36 6.37
C GLY A 46 -7.54 -9.53 5.79
N VAL A 47 -6.86 -10.36 5.01
CA VAL A 47 -7.41 -11.64 4.54
C VAL A 47 -6.60 -12.81 5.09
N ASN A 48 -7.27 -13.90 5.38
CA ASN A 48 -6.62 -15.15 5.79
C ASN A 48 -5.85 -15.74 4.60
N ILE A 49 -4.55 -16.01 4.79
CA ILE A 49 -3.66 -16.54 3.75
C ILE A 49 -3.32 -18.05 3.96
N VAL A 50 -4.03 -18.77 4.81
CA VAL A 50 -3.76 -20.20 5.06
C VAL A 50 -3.89 -21.01 3.79
N SER A 51 -4.89 -20.78 2.94
CA SER A 51 -5.05 -21.43 1.64
C SER A 51 -3.83 -21.20 0.75
N LEU A 52 -3.32 -19.97 0.70
CA LEU A 52 -2.11 -19.62 -0.03
C LEU A 52 -0.89 -20.38 0.51
N LEU A 53 -0.75 -20.47 1.84
CA LEU A 53 0.34 -21.21 2.49
C LEU A 53 0.27 -22.72 2.19
N LYS A 54 -0.92 -23.29 2.16
CA LYS A 54 -1.16 -24.69 1.80
C LYS A 54 -1.11 -24.94 0.29
N GLN A 55 -1.13 -23.87 -0.53
CA GLN A 55 -1.19 -23.94 -2.00
C GLN A 55 -2.48 -24.61 -2.52
N ASP A 56 -3.57 -24.43 -1.83
CA ASP A 56 -4.89 -25.00 -2.15
C ASP A 56 -5.92 -23.93 -2.54
N GLY A 57 -5.48 -22.71 -2.83
CA GLY A 57 -6.37 -21.63 -3.28
C GLY A 57 -5.70 -20.30 -3.53
N ASP A 58 -6.51 -19.37 -4.03
CA ASP A 58 -6.15 -17.98 -4.33
C ASP A 58 -6.71 -17.04 -3.27
N LEU A 59 -6.11 -15.85 -3.15
CA LEU A 59 -6.62 -14.81 -2.26
C LEU A 59 -7.82 -14.10 -2.91
N LYS A 60 -8.89 -13.93 -2.15
CA LYS A 60 -10.07 -13.14 -2.55
C LYS A 60 -9.85 -11.67 -2.26
N ARG A 61 -8.85 -11.08 -2.88
CA ARG A 61 -8.54 -9.67 -2.76
C ARG A 61 -8.05 -9.12 -4.10
N ASP A 62 -8.75 -8.13 -4.62
CA ASP A 62 -8.46 -7.54 -5.93
C ASP A 62 -7.34 -6.52 -5.88
N ALA A 63 -7.22 -5.78 -4.78
CA ALA A 63 -6.24 -4.70 -4.63
C ALA A 63 -5.78 -4.54 -3.18
N LEU A 64 -4.66 -3.88 -3.02
CA LEU A 64 -4.13 -3.38 -1.75
C LEU A 64 -4.17 -1.86 -1.76
N TYR A 65 -4.52 -1.27 -0.61
CA TYR A 65 -4.62 0.17 -0.46
C TYR A 65 -3.81 0.63 0.74
N TRP A 66 -3.25 1.84 0.63
CA TRP A 66 -2.57 2.54 1.72
C TRP A 66 -2.95 4.00 1.69
N HIS A 67 -3.14 4.58 2.85
CA HIS A 67 -3.37 6.00 3.01
C HIS A 67 -2.47 6.54 4.12
N TYR A 68 -1.62 7.47 3.76
CA TYR A 68 -0.67 8.07 4.68
C TYR A 68 -0.75 9.60 4.59
N PRO A 69 -1.62 10.26 5.40
CA PRO A 69 -1.87 11.69 5.28
C PRO A 69 -0.85 12.58 6.02
N ASN A 70 0.26 12.01 6.48
CA ASN A 70 1.22 12.72 7.33
C ASN A 70 2.59 12.84 6.67
N TYR A 71 3.44 13.71 7.22
CA TYR A 71 4.86 13.77 6.90
C TYR A 71 5.66 12.93 7.90
N ILE A 72 6.57 12.07 7.42
CA ILE A 72 7.58 11.42 8.25
C ILE A 72 8.93 12.01 7.89
N GLY A 73 9.68 12.49 8.90
CA GLY A 73 11.04 12.98 8.68
C GLY A 73 11.11 14.16 7.71
N ALA A 74 10.18 15.10 7.78
CA ALA A 74 10.19 16.30 6.96
C ALA A 74 11.57 16.98 7.04
N GLY A 75 12.22 17.11 5.87
CA GLY A 75 13.58 17.65 5.77
C GLY A 75 14.71 16.61 5.87
N HIS A 76 14.40 15.32 6.13
CA HIS A 76 15.37 14.24 6.05
C HIS A 76 15.42 13.60 4.64
N PRO A 77 16.61 13.23 4.12
CA PRO A 77 16.70 12.38 2.94
C PRO A 77 15.94 11.07 3.20
N GLY A 78 14.94 10.76 2.37
CA GLY A 78 14.06 9.59 2.55
C GLY A 78 12.83 9.81 3.43
N GLY A 79 12.52 11.05 3.82
CA GLY A 79 11.24 11.39 4.46
C GLY A 79 10.05 11.10 3.55
N ALA A 80 8.97 10.56 4.12
CA ALA A 80 7.74 10.29 3.36
C ALA A 80 6.85 11.53 3.34
N ARG A 81 6.24 11.79 2.17
CA ARG A 81 5.21 12.81 1.97
C ARG A 81 3.82 12.19 2.06
N PRO A 82 2.80 12.99 2.37
CA PRO A 82 1.43 12.52 2.36
C PRO A 82 1.05 11.92 1.01
N CYS A 83 0.58 10.68 1.03
CA CYS A 83 0.18 9.99 -0.18
C CYS A 83 -0.92 8.95 0.07
N SER A 84 -1.61 8.60 -0.99
CA SER A 84 -2.46 7.41 -1.07
C SER A 84 -1.95 6.49 -2.17
N VAL A 85 -2.08 5.19 -1.97
CA VAL A 85 -1.53 4.19 -2.88
C VAL A 85 -2.56 3.10 -3.12
N ILE A 86 -2.67 2.64 -4.36
CA ILE A 86 -3.34 1.39 -4.72
C ILE A 86 -2.37 0.49 -5.48
N ARG A 87 -2.38 -0.80 -5.16
CA ARG A 87 -1.76 -1.86 -5.96
C ARG A 87 -2.82 -2.85 -6.40
N LYS A 88 -2.96 -3.01 -7.72
CA LYS A 88 -3.87 -3.98 -8.34
C LYS A 88 -3.14 -4.76 -9.43
N GLY A 89 -2.97 -6.06 -9.20
CA GLY A 89 -2.13 -6.90 -10.06
C GLY A 89 -0.69 -6.38 -10.13
N ASP A 90 -0.19 -6.19 -11.34
CA ASP A 90 1.16 -5.70 -11.61
C ASP A 90 1.26 -4.17 -11.51
N TRP A 91 0.15 -3.45 -11.38
CA TRP A 91 0.13 -1.99 -11.38
C TRP A 91 0.05 -1.41 -9.99
N LYS A 92 0.82 -0.34 -9.76
CA LYS A 92 0.79 0.49 -8.57
C LYS A 92 0.60 1.95 -8.97
N LEU A 93 -0.40 2.60 -8.37
CA LEU A 93 -0.61 4.04 -8.49
C LEU A 93 -0.32 4.70 -7.15
N ILE A 94 0.42 5.78 -7.18
CA ILE A 94 0.67 6.66 -6.04
C ILE A 94 0.04 8.00 -6.34
N GLU A 95 -0.77 8.51 -5.43
CA GLU A 95 -1.28 9.88 -5.45
C GLU A 95 -0.62 10.70 -4.35
N SER A 96 0.06 11.75 -4.71
CA SER A 96 0.56 12.77 -3.79
C SER A 96 -0.62 13.61 -3.28
N LEU A 97 -0.76 13.72 -1.96
CA LEU A 97 -1.83 14.52 -1.35
C LEU A 97 -1.47 16.01 -1.20
N GLU A 98 -0.26 16.41 -1.62
CA GLU A 98 0.17 17.82 -1.63
C GLU A 98 -0.30 18.55 -2.88
N ASP A 99 -0.17 17.90 -4.03
CA ASP A 99 -0.36 18.49 -5.37
C ASP A 99 -1.26 17.66 -6.28
N ASN A 100 -1.84 16.55 -5.76
CA ASN A 100 -2.68 15.60 -6.48
C ASN A 100 -1.96 14.96 -7.70
N ARG A 101 -0.63 14.93 -7.70
CA ARG A 101 0.15 14.28 -8.75
C ARG A 101 -0.01 12.77 -8.68
N LEU A 102 -0.24 12.15 -9.82
CA LEU A 102 -0.35 10.71 -9.98
C LEU A 102 0.94 10.16 -10.58
N GLU A 103 1.47 9.10 -9.99
CA GLU A 103 2.59 8.31 -10.51
C GLU A 103 2.11 6.86 -10.68
N LEU A 104 2.38 6.27 -11.83
CA LEU A 104 1.95 4.91 -12.17
C LEU A 104 3.15 4.03 -12.50
N PHE A 105 3.22 2.85 -11.89
CA PHE A 105 4.31 1.91 -12.10
C PHE A 105 3.80 0.52 -12.46
N ASN A 106 4.47 -0.15 -13.42
CA ASN A 106 4.27 -1.55 -13.70
C ASN A 106 5.32 -2.38 -12.94
N LEU A 107 4.96 -2.91 -11.78
CA LEU A 107 5.89 -3.63 -10.89
C LEU A 107 6.44 -4.93 -11.46
N ARG A 108 5.87 -5.44 -12.57
CA ARG A 108 6.42 -6.60 -13.28
C ARG A 108 7.66 -6.21 -14.10
N GLU A 109 7.64 -5.04 -14.69
CA GLU A 109 8.70 -4.54 -15.58
C GLU A 109 9.67 -3.63 -14.84
N ASP A 110 9.15 -2.87 -13.87
CA ASP A 110 9.89 -1.89 -13.07
C ASP A 110 9.59 -2.06 -11.57
N LEU A 111 10.19 -3.08 -10.96
CA LEU A 111 10.08 -3.31 -9.52
C LEU A 111 10.69 -2.18 -8.67
N GLY A 112 11.60 -1.43 -9.27
CA GLY A 112 12.31 -0.31 -8.63
C GLY A 112 11.56 1.02 -8.66
N GLU A 113 10.38 1.08 -9.32
CA GLU A 113 9.54 2.29 -9.42
C GLU A 113 10.33 3.51 -9.93
N LYS A 114 11.09 3.32 -11.01
CA LYS A 114 11.97 4.35 -11.59
C LYS A 114 11.30 5.13 -12.71
N ASP A 115 10.42 4.47 -13.47
CA ASP A 115 9.84 4.98 -14.70
C ASP A 115 8.34 5.22 -14.51
N ASP A 116 7.95 6.49 -14.28
CA ASP A 116 6.55 6.87 -14.19
C ASP A 116 5.84 6.66 -15.54
N ALA A 117 4.92 5.72 -15.56
CA ALA A 117 4.15 5.33 -16.72
C ALA A 117 2.79 6.04 -16.84
N ALA A 118 2.44 7.01 -15.98
CA ALA A 118 1.14 7.66 -15.96
C ALA A 118 0.80 8.33 -17.29
N ALA A 119 1.76 9.02 -17.91
CA ALA A 119 1.58 9.64 -19.21
C ALA A 119 1.45 8.62 -20.35
N LYS A 120 2.09 7.46 -20.24
CA LYS A 120 2.05 6.38 -21.24
C LYS A 120 0.74 5.57 -21.16
N TYR A 121 0.17 5.41 -19.96
CA TYR A 121 -1.03 4.62 -19.72
C TYR A 121 -2.10 5.43 -18.96
N PRO A 122 -2.61 6.54 -19.53
CA PRO A 122 -3.52 7.44 -18.82
C PRO A 122 -4.86 6.80 -18.45
N GLU A 123 -5.35 5.83 -19.24
CA GLU A 123 -6.57 5.09 -18.91
C GLU A 123 -6.39 4.22 -17.67
N LYS A 124 -5.22 3.55 -17.56
CA LYS A 124 -4.92 2.73 -16.39
C LYS A 124 -4.75 3.59 -15.13
N ALA A 125 -4.11 4.74 -15.26
CA ALA A 125 -4.00 5.69 -14.15
C ALA A 125 -5.38 6.17 -13.67
N ARG A 126 -6.28 6.53 -14.58
CA ARG A 126 -7.67 6.92 -14.24
C ARG A 126 -8.48 5.78 -13.61
N GLU A 127 -8.34 4.55 -14.13
CA GLU A 127 -9.00 3.36 -13.54
C GLU A 127 -8.60 3.18 -12.08
N LEU A 128 -7.29 3.16 -11.82
CA LEU A 128 -6.77 2.92 -10.47
C LEU A 128 -7.06 4.09 -9.53
N HIS A 129 -6.98 5.32 -10.02
CA HIS A 129 -7.32 6.51 -9.23
C HIS A 129 -8.79 6.48 -8.80
N ARG A 130 -9.71 6.11 -9.70
CA ARG A 130 -11.13 5.95 -9.36
C ARG A 130 -11.33 4.89 -8.27
N LEU A 131 -10.69 3.73 -8.38
CA LEU A 131 -10.77 2.69 -7.35
C LEU A 131 -10.21 3.16 -6.00
N LEU A 132 -9.15 3.96 -6.02
CA LEU A 132 -8.56 4.55 -4.82
C LEU A 132 -9.51 5.56 -4.17
N ASP A 133 -10.17 6.38 -4.98
CA ASP A 133 -11.19 7.34 -4.52
C ASP A 133 -12.42 6.64 -3.92
N ASP A 134 -12.90 5.59 -4.57
CA ASP A 134 -14.05 4.82 -4.09
C ASP A 134 -13.70 4.16 -2.74
N TRP A 135 -12.54 3.53 -2.63
CA TRP A 135 -12.05 2.95 -1.37
C TRP A 135 -11.94 4.01 -0.25
N ARG A 136 -11.42 5.21 -0.53
CA ARG A 136 -11.33 6.31 0.44
C ARG A 136 -12.70 6.74 0.96
N LYS A 137 -13.69 6.82 0.09
CA LYS A 137 -15.08 7.15 0.46
C LYS A 137 -15.70 6.06 1.33
N ASP A 138 -15.52 4.80 0.95
CA ASP A 138 -16.09 3.64 1.64
C ASP A 138 -15.49 3.47 3.04
N THR A 139 -14.19 3.75 3.20
CA THR A 139 -13.49 3.61 4.48
C THR A 139 -13.52 4.90 5.33
N GLY A 140 -13.94 6.02 4.77
CA GLY A 140 -14.02 7.30 5.48
C GLY A 140 -12.67 7.82 5.96
N VAL A 141 -11.58 7.58 5.21
CA VAL A 141 -10.23 8.04 5.58
C VAL A 141 -10.16 9.56 5.75
N GLN A 142 -9.36 10.01 6.71
CA GLN A 142 -9.17 11.44 6.96
C GLN A 142 -8.18 12.03 5.95
N MET A 143 -8.66 12.93 5.11
CA MET A 143 -7.80 13.67 4.19
C MET A 143 -7.07 14.81 4.90
N PRO A 144 -5.81 15.09 4.52
CA PRO A 144 -5.07 16.22 5.08
C PRO A 144 -5.79 17.53 4.78
N ARG A 145 -5.72 18.47 5.71
CA ARG A 145 -6.27 19.81 5.56
C ARG A 145 -5.15 20.83 5.52
N VAL A 146 -5.32 21.86 4.68
CA VAL A 146 -4.38 22.97 4.66
C VAL A 146 -4.36 23.60 6.06
N ASN A 147 -3.15 23.77 6.62
CA ASN A 147 -3.00 24.51 7.87
C ASN A 147 -3.04 26.02 7.58
N PRO A 148 -4.09 26.75 8.00
CA PRO A 148 -4.19 28.20 7.73
C PRO A 148 -3.12 29.02 8.45
N ASP A 149 -2.54 28.46 9.53
CA ASP A 149 -1.50 29.11 10.32
C ASP A 149 -0.08 28.76 9.88
N PHE A 150 0.05 27.99 8.79
CA PHE A 150 1.36 27.61 8.27
C PHE A 150 2.12 28.81 7.73
N LYS A 151 3.24 29.13 8.35
CA LYS A 151 4.19 30.14 7.87
C LYS A 151 5.42 29.39 7.34
N PRO A 152 5.73 29.50 6.02
CA PRO A 152 6.97 28.95 5.49
C PRO A 152 8.17 29.47 6.30
N ARG A 153 9.09 28.60 6.70
CA ARG A 153 10.36 29.05 7.27
C ARG A 153 11.07 29.91 6.22
N GLN A 154 11.31 31.18 6.54
CA GLN A 154 12.24 31.99 5.74
C GLN A 154 13.59 31.30 5.83
N ASN A 155 14.14 30.89 4.67
CA ASN A 155 15.49 30.32 4.62
C ASN A 155 16.47 31.33 5.18
N GLU A 156 17.02 31.08 6.37
CA GLU A 156 18.13 31.84 6.95
C GLU A 156 19.45 31.63 6.19
N GLY A 157 19.39 31.13 4.93
CA GLY A 157 20.53 30.77 4.11
C GLY A 157 21.15 31.89 3.25
N GLU A 158 20.66 33.14 3.33
CA GLU A 158 21.21 34.24 2.51
C GLU A 158 22.00 35.31 3.28
N LYS A 159 22.37 35.02 4.53
CA LYS A 159 23.26 35.92 5.28
C LYS A 159 24.61 35.26 5.57
N ALA A 160 25.34 34.87 4.53
CA ALA A 160 26.80 34.62 4.62
C ALA A 160 27.42 34.72 3.20
N ARG A 161 27.54 35.93 2.70
CA ARG A 161 28.58 36.37 1.73
C ARG A 161 29.02 37.77 2.04
#